data_90dd1f41ca6d40c982529315b4debea4
#
_entry.id   90dd1f41ca6d40c982529315b4debea4
#
_cell.length_a   1.000
_cell.length_b   1.000
_cell.length_c   1.000
_cell.angle_alpha   90.00
_cell.angle_beta   90.00
_cell.angle_gamma   90.00
#
_symmetry.space_group_name_H-M   'P 1'
#
loop_
_entity.id
_entity.type
_entity.pdbx_description
1 polymer ?
#
loop_
_entity_poly.entity_id
_entity_poly.type
_entity_poly.pdbx_seq_one_letter_code
_entity_poly.pdbx_strand_id
1 'polypeptide(L)'
;MITDQPVTNHSDMHSVTDNMLREVGLTIRDGGGKVTFAGKEPVRKTVMKAGAAPAIILAANAVAEAAIWKERTGEGQDIHVDLRQAWIEQSPWQLDAVPYTLVNGAHKMFNMGSYVVTNPIVPTRDGRWMVMCPLYPSQERNFLKLMNCGADPRQIAQATIKREALEMEAAAAAAQVPLQMIRTKEEFEASEQGQVHAKTPLISIEKIGESDPIPLPQGKRPLSGLRCLSFVHAVAGPCCPRTLAGQGAECLNINMPDWTEYGNFFYQADIGLRQAYLDARKAENRKH
;
A
#
# COMPACT_ATOMS: atom_id res chain seq x y z
N MET A 1 -5.51 27.09 -9.48
CA MET A 1 -6.37 27.70 -8.43
C MET A 1 -6.93 26.56 -7.61
N ILE A 2 -6.57 26.47 -6.33
CA ILE A 2 -7.15 25.49 -5.40
C ILE A 2 -8.52 26.08 -5.04
N THR A 3 -9.58 25.44 -5.48
CA THR A 3 -10.94 25.89 -5.15
C THR A 3 -11.18 25.63 -3.67
N ASP A 4 -11.57 26.67 -2.92
CA ASP A 4 -11.92 26.68 -1.49
C ASP A 4 -13.24 25.94 -1.17
N GLN A 5 -13.59 24.93 -1.91
CA GLN A 5 -14.77 24.13 -1.59
C GLN A 5 -14.41 23.10 -0.50
N PRO A 6 -15.19 23.02 0.61
CA PRO A 6 -15.02 21.98 1.62
C PRO A 6 -15.31 20.63 0.99
N VAL A 7 -14.26 19.87 0.73
CA VAL A 7 -14.26 18.73 -0.20
C VAL A 7 -14.76 17.43 0.42
N THR A 8 -15.10 17.38 1.70
CA THR A 8 -15.69 16.17 2.29
C THR A 8 -16.77 16.51 3.30
N ASN A 9 -17.98 16.27 2.89
CA ASN A 9 -19.06 16.02 3.83
C ASN A 9 -18.83 14.62 4.43
N HIS A 10 -18.81 14.46 5.74
CA HIS A 10 -18.67 13.17 6.40
C HIS A 10 -19.74 12.16 5.96
N SER A 11 -20.92 12.62 5.50
CA SER A 11 -21.96 11.77 4.92
C SER A 11 -21.50 11.05 3.65
N ASP A 12 -20.66 11.66 2.84
CA ASP A 12 -20.11 11.04 1.63
C ASP A 12 -19.14 9.91 2.00
N MET A 13 -18.35 10.08 3.06
CA MET A 13 -17.45 9.04 3.55
C MET A 13 -18.19 7.81 4.05
N HIS A 14 -19.33 7.97 4.76
CA HIS A 14 -20.17 6.84 5.17
C HIS A 14 -20.70 6.08 3.95
N SER A 15 -21.19 6.79 2.95
CA SER A 15 -21.71 6.19 1.72
C SER A 15 -20.64 5.42 0.97
N VAL A 16 -19.43 5.98 0.82
CA VAL A 16 -18.31 5.31 0.14
C VAL A 16 -17.83 4.09 0.92
N THR A 17 -17.77 4.18 2.26
CA THR A 17 -17.43 3.04 3.13
C THR A 17 -18.45 1.92 2.99
N ASP A 18 -19.76 2.23 3.01
CA ASP A 18 -20.82 1.23 2.86
C ASP A 18 -20.80 0.58 1.47
N ASN A 19 -20.54 1.35 0.41
CA ASN A 19 -20.39 0.82 -0.94
C ASN A 19 -19.20 -0.15 -1.06
N MET A 20 -18.06 0.18 -0.46
CA MET A 20 -16.89 -0.70 -0.43
C MET A 20 -17.19 -2.02 0.31
N LEU A 21 -17.87 -1.95 1.45
CA LEU A 21 -18.27 -3.12 2.22
C LEU A 21 -19.26 -4.01 1.45
N ARG A 22 -20.16 -3.43 0.66
CA ARG A 22 -21.11 -4.20 -0.18
C ARG A 22 -20.41 -5.05 -1.24
N GLU A 23 -19.25 -4.65 -1.73
CA GLU A 23 -18.47 -5.46 -2.66
C GLU A 23 -18.04 -6.82 -2.06
N VAL A 24 -17.97 -6.90 -0.74
CA VAL A 24 -17.63 -8.12 0.03
C VAL A 24 -18.80 -8.69 0.81
N GLY A 25 -20.03 -8.26 0.52
CA GLY A 25 -21.25 -8.77 1.15
C GLY A 25 -21.54 -8.22 2.56
N LEU A 26 -20.86 -7.17 2.97
CA LEU A 26 -21.06 -6.48 4.24
C LEU A 26 -21.74 -5.13 4.05
N THR A 27 -22.17 -4.56 5.17
CA THR A 27 -22.67 -3.18 5.26
C THR A 27 -22.01 -2.47 6.45
N ILE A 28 -22.07 -1.17 6.48
CA ILE A 28 -21.54 -0.36 7.60
C ILE A 28 -22.19 -0.69 8.97
N ARG A 29 -23.32 -1.40 8.99
CA ARG A 29 -24.05 -1.79 10.19
C ARG A 29 -23.62 -3.13 10.78
N ASP A 30 -22.86 -3.92 10.04
CA ASP A 30 -22.52 -5.29 10.46
C ASP A 30 -21.58 -5.32 11.67
N GLY A 31 -20.79 -4.27 11.88
CA GLY A 31 -20.01 -4.08 13.10
C GLY A 31 -20.81 -3.90 14.38
N GLY A 32 -22.13 -3.67 14.27
CA GLY A 32 -23.07 -3.59 15.38
C GLY A 32 -23.04 -2.28 16.18
N GLY A 33 -22.17 -1.34 15.83
CA GLY A 33 -22.06 -0.02 16.44
C GLY A 33 -22.13 1.12 15.42
N LYS A 34 -21.80 2.33 15.86
CA LYS A 34 -21.78 3.53 15.03
C LYS A 34 -20.41 3.73 14.42
N VAL A 35 -20.35 4.13 13.15
CA VAL A 35 -19.12 4.60 12.50
C VAL A 35 -19.14 6.12 12.48
N THR A 36 -18.05 6.74 12.95
CA THR A 36 -17.90 8.20 13.00
C THR A 36 -16.54 8.63 12.44
N PHE A 37 -16.54 9.75 11.74
CA PHE A 37 -15.32 10.36 11.21
C PHE A 37 -15.08 11.71 11.86
N ALA A 38 -13.82 12.04 12.17
CA ALA A 38 -13.41 13.32 12.70
C ALA A 38 -12.32 13.97 11.84
N GLY A 39 -12.26 15.29 11.88
CA GLY A 39 -11.29 16.07 11.09
C GLY A 39 -11.90 16.65 9.81
N LYS A 40 -11.08 17.38 9.08
CA LYS A 40 -11.45 18.04 7.81
C LYS A 40 -10.33 17.90 6.80
N GLU A 41 -10.69 17.80 5.53
CA GLU A 41 -9.75 17.98 4.42
C GLU A 41 -9.49 19.48 4.14
N PRO A 42 -8.32 19.84 3.63
CA PRO A 42 -7.16 18.96 3.43
C PRO A 42 -6.40 18.72 4.75
N VAL A 43 -6.08 17.47 5.08
CA VAL A 43 -5.20 17.14 6.21
C VAL A 43 -3.75 17.50 5.93
N ARG A 44 -3.41 17.62 4.65
CA ARG A 44 -2.12 18.04 4.11
C ARG A 44 -2.31 18.92 2.89
N LYS A 45 -1.38 19.85 2.63
CA LYS A 45 -1.39 20.69 1.41
C LYS A 45 -1.15 19.83 0.16
N THR A 46 -2.22 19.31 -0.41
CA THR A 46 -2.24 18.46 -1.61
C THR A 46 -3.58 18.61 -2.31
N VAL A 47 -3.64 18.27 -3.60
CA VAL A 47 -4.88 18.21 -4.38
C VAL A 47 -5.68 16.92 -4.13
N MET A 48 -5.07 15.95 -3.42
CA MET A 48 -5.69 14.67 -3.12
C MET A 48 -6.41 14.72 -1.77
N LYS A 49 -7.46 13.91 -1.62
CA LYS A 49 -8.17 13.68 -0.34
C LYS A 49 -7.34 12.76 0.55
N ALA A 50 -6.22 13.29 1.06
CA ALA A 50 -5.18 12.51 1.73
C ALA A 50 -5.63 11.90 3.07
N GLY A 51 -6.57 12.52 3.77
CA GLY A 51 -7.14 11.99 5.02
C GLY A 51 -8.37 11.13 4.78
N ALA A 52 -9.25 11.54 3.87
CA ALA A 52 -10.52 10.84 3.64
C ALA A 52 -10.33 9.45 3.03
N ALA A 53 -9.46 9.29 2.04
CA ALA A 53 -9.24 8.00 1.40
C ALA A 53 -8.75 6.92 2.38
N PRO A 54 -7.66 7.13 3.16
CA PRO A 54 -7.26 6.14 4.16
C PRO A 54 -8.29 5.98 5.28
N ALA A 55 -9.01 7.03 5.69
CA ALA A 55 -10.03 6.91 6.71
C ALA A 55 -11.19 6.00 6.31
N ILE A 56 -11.60 6.04 5.05
CA ILE A 56 -12.63 5.14 4.49
C ILE A 56 -12.15 3.69 4.53
N ILE A 57 -10.91 3.42 4.11
CA ILE A 57 -10.32 2.08 4.11
C ILE A 57 -10.22 1.52 5.54
N LEU A 58 -9.74 2.34 6.48
CA LEU A 58 -9.63 1.95 7.88
C LEU A 58 -11.00 1.71 8.52
N ALA A 59 -12.00 2.53 8.19
CA ALA A 59 -13.36 2.33 8.66
C ALA A 59 -13.96 1.02 8.12
N ALA A 60 -13.76 0.71 6.85
CA ALA A 60 -14.23 -0.56 6.25
C ALA A 60 -13.56 -1.77 6.91
N ASN A 61 -12.25 -1.75 7.12
CA ASN A 61 -11.54 -2.79 7.86
C ASN A 61 -12.08 -2.94 9.29
N ALA A 62 -12.24 -1.83 10.02
CA ALA A 62 -12.73 -1.85 11.39
C ALA A 62 -14.17 -2.40 11.50
N VAL A 63 -15.03 -2.11 10.50
CA VAL A 63 -16.40 -2.70 10.44
C VAL A 63 -16.31 -4.23 10.26
N ALA A 64 -15.46 -4.71 9.34
CA ALA A 64 -15.28 -6.15 9.12
C ALA A 64 -14.73 -6.85 10.37
N GLU A 65 -13.76 -6.24 11.04
CA GLU A 65 -13.19 -6.73 12.31
C GLU A 65 -14.22 -6.76 13.44
N ALA A 66 -15.04 -5.70 13.55
CA ALA A 66 -16.12 -5.62 14.53
C ALA A 66 -17.23 -6.64 14.22
N ALA A 67 -17.52 -6.93 12.95
CA ALA A 67 -18.46 -7.98 12.58
C ALA A 67 -17.98 -9.38 13.04
N ILE A 68 -16.69 -9.68 12.86
CA ILE A 68 -16.09 -10.93 13.39
C ILE A 68 -16.15 -10.96 14.92
N TRP A 69 -15.88 -9.84 15.57
CA TRP A 69 -15.98 -9.74 17.04
C TRP A 69 -17.40 -9.99 17.53
N LYS A 70 -18.38 -9.42 16.86
CA LYS A 70 -19.79 -9.61 17.15
C LYS A 70 -20.23 -11.07 16.98
N GLU A 71 -19.76 -11.74 15.94
CA GLU A 71 -19.99 -13.20 15.77
C GLU A 71 -19.39 -14.01 16.94
N ARG A 72 -18.23 -13.61 17.46
CA ARG A 72 -17.58 -14.32 18.57
C ARG A 72 -18.21 -14.07 19.93
N THR A 73 -18.72 -12.87 20.17
CA THR A 73 -19.07 -12.40 21.52
C THR A 73 -20.51 -11.98 21.67
N GLY A 74 -21.21 -11.72 20.55
CA GLY A 74 -22.51 -11.07 20.54
C GLY A 74 -22.48 -9.55 20.70
N GLU A 75 -21.30 -8.94 20.89
CA GLU A 75 -21.13 -7.52 21.17
C GLU A 75 -20.68 -6.73 19.94
N GLY A 76 -21.45 -5.70 19.58
CA GLY A 76 -21.06 -4.74 18.55
C GLY A 76 -20.05 -3.70 19.07
N GLN A 77 -19.41 -2.99 18.12
CA GLN A 77 -18.40 -1.98 18.46
C GLN A 77 -18.65 -0.65 17.75
N ASP A 78 -18.54 0.46 18.48
CA ASP A 78 -18.46 1.78 17.90
C ASP A 78 -17.08 2.02 17.28
N ILE A 79 -17.05 2.61 16.08
CA ILE A 79 -15.84 2.87 15.32
C ILE A 79 -15.68 4.38 15.15
N HIS A 80 -14.51 4.88 15.51
CA HIS A 80 -14.17 6.29 15.36
C HIS A 80 -12.84 6.43 14.58
N VAL A 81 -12.86 7.19 13.48
CA VAL A 81 -11.69 7.40 12.63
C VAL A 81 -11.38 8.90 12.49
N ASP A 82 -10.23 9.34 12.97
CA ASP A 82 -9.71 10.69 12.73
C ASP A 82 -8.90 10.70 11.42
N LEU A 83 -9.22 11.63 10.52
CA LEU A 83 -8.59 11.73 9.18
C LEU A 83 -7.08 11.96 9.24
N ARG A 84 -6.59 12.66 10.26
CA ARG A 84 -5.16 12.95 10.41
C ARG A 84 -4.41 11.71 10.89
N GLN A 85 -4.99 10.96 11.83
CA GLN A 85 -4.45 9.68 12.28
C GLN A 85 -4.46 8.67 11.15
N ALA A 86 -5.55 8.61 10.37
CA ALA A 86 -5.66 7.75 9.20
C ALA A 86 -4.56 8.04 8.16
N TRP A 87 -4.27 9.32 7.90
CA TRP A 87 -3.19 9.72 7.02
C TRP A 87 -1.81 9.22 7.52
N ILE A 88 -1.51 9.43 8.80
CA ILE A 88 -0.24 9.00 9.40
C ILE A 88 -0.11 7.48 9.40
N GLU A 89 -1.18 6.76 9.73
CA GLU A 89 -1.20 5.30 9.78
C GLU A 89 -0.96 4.66 8.41
N GLN A 90 -1.54 5.23 7.36
CA GLN A 90 -1.40 4.71 5.98
C GLN A 90 -0.18 5.25 5.24
N SER A 91 0.52 6.22 5.81
CA SER A 91 1.70 6.84 5.21
C SER A 91 2.87 6.93 6.19
N PRO A 92 3.20 5.85 6.90
CA PRO A 92 4.18 5.90 8.00
C PRO A 92 5.61 6.21 7.53
N TRP A 93 5.91 5.93 6.26
CA TRP A 93 7.21 6.27 5.62
C TRP A 93 7.27 7.69 5.07
N GLN A 94 6.18 8.45 5.13
CA GLN A 94 6.17 9.84 4.73
C GLN A 94 6.95 10.72 5.73
N LEU A 95 7.53 11.77 5.23
CA LEU A 95 8.31 12.72 6.05
C LEU A 95 7.55 13.25 7.26
N ASP A 96 6.23 13.31 7.17
CA ASP A 96 5.36 13.77 8.27
C ASP A 96 5.31 12.79 9.45
N ALA A 97 5.49 11.49 9.21
CA ALA A 97 5.49 10.45 10.25
C ALA A 97 6.89 10.16 10.84
N VAL A 98 7.94 10.44 10.08
CA VAL A 98 9.34 10.19 10.48
C VAL A 98 9.70 10.78 11.85
N PRO A 99 9.35 12.04 12.20
CA PRO A 99 9.67 12.62 13.49
C PRO A 99 9.05 11.87 14.68
N TYR A 100 7.98 11.11 14.45
CA TYR A 100 7.24 10.37 15.48
C TYR A 100 7.59 8.88 15.51
N THR A 101 8.42 8.42 14.58
CA THR A 101 8.79 7.00 14.48
C THR A 101 10.01 6.70 15.35
N LEU A 102 9.86 5.77 16.28
CA LEU A 102 10.93 5.27 17.13
C LEU A 102 11.19 3.80 16.79
N VAL A 103 12.47 3.44 16.69
CA VAL A 103 12.91 2.06 16.58
C VAL A 103 13.77 1.74 17.81
N ASN A 104 13.32 0.81 18.63
CA ASN A 104 13.92 0.50 19.93
C ASN A 104 14.11 1.75 20.83
N GLY A 105 13.12 2.64 20.83
CA GLY A 105 13.14 3.86 21.63
C GLY A 105 13.99 5.01 21.08
N ALA A 106 14.64 4.85 19.94
CA ALA A 106 15.46 5.90 19.31
C ALA A 106 14.86 6.38 17.99
N HIS A 107 14.93 7.70 17.74
CA HIS A 107 14.62 8.22 16.43
C HIS A 107 15.62 7.70 15.41
N LYS A 108 15.11 7.15 14.32
CA LYS A 108 15.94 6.75 13.18
C LYS A 108 15.85 7.75 12.05
N MET A 109 17.02 8.12 11.54
CA MET A 109 17.10 8.78 10.24
C MET A 109 16.81 7.75 9.15
N PHE A 110 15.82 8.04 8.34
CA PHE A 110 15.49 7.20 7.18
C PHE A 110 16.41 7.54 6.02
N ASN A 111 17.25 6.59 5.64
CA ASN A 111 18.02 6.69 4.42
C ASN A 111 17.24 5.98 3.30
N MET A 112 16.83 6.72 2.27
CA MET A 112 16.16 6.16 1.09
C MET A 112 17.14 5.35 0.20
N GLY A 113 18.37 5.19 0.59
CA GLY A 113 19.36 4.26 0.03
C GLY A 113 19.89 4.64 -1.35
N SER A 114 19.03 4.97 -2.29
CA SER A 114 19.40 5.27 -3.67
C SER A 114 19.11 6.73 -4.04
N TYR A 115 20.07 7.35 -4.70
CA TYR A 115 19.93 8.70 -5.22
C TYR A 115 18.90 8.76 -6.37
N VAL A 116 18.76 7.71 -7.14
CA VAL A 116 17.79 7.59 -8.24
C VAL A 116 16.35 7.68 -7.70
N VAL A 117 16.10 7.13 -6.52
CA VAL A 117 14.78 7.17 -5.86
C VAL A 117 14.41 8.57 -5.37
N THR A 118 15.39 9.41 -5.04
CA THR A 118 15.14 10.78 -4.53
C THR A 118 14.77 11.78 -5.62
N ASN A 119 14.97 11.44 -6.89
CA ASN A 119 14.60 12.26 -8.06
C ASN A 119 13.72 11.46 -9.03
N PRO A 120 12.49 11.12 -8.62
CA PRO A 120 11.69 10.15 -9.36
C PRO A 120 11.10 10.67 -10.66
N ILE A 121 11.13 11.98 -10.93
CA ILE A 121 10.50 12.60 -12.10
C ILE A 121 11.56 13.20 -13.01
N VAL A 122 11.58 12.75 -14.27
CA VAL A 122 12.56 13.16 -15.27
C VAL A 122 11.88 13.58 -16.59
N PRO A 123 12.44 14.58 -17.31
CA PRO A 123 11.89 15.02 -18.59
C PRO A 123 12.34 14.11 -19.75
N THR A 124 11.61 14.18 -20.86
CA THR A 124 11.88 13.46 -22.09
C THR A 124 12.01 14.40 -23.29
N ARG A 125 12.53 13.88 -24.44
CA ARG A 125 12.74 14.64 -25.67
C ARG A 125 11.43 15.20 -26.25
N ASP A 126 10.36 14.44 -26.14
CA ASP A 126 9.02 14.79 -26.65
C ASP A 126 8.22 15.67 -25.69
N GLY A 127 8.90 16.29 -24.72
CA GLY A 127 8.25 17.23 -23.76
C GLY A 127 7.37 16.55 -22.72
N ARG A 128 7.46 15.24 -22.57
CA ARG A 128 6.75 14.45 -21.55
C ARG A 128 7.60 14.32 -20.29
N TRP A 129 6.99 13.73 -19.28
CA TRP A 129 7.63 13.42 -18.02
C TRP A 129 7.50 11.93 -17.72
N MET A 130 8.55 11.36 -17.17
CA MET A 130 8.57 9.99 -16.67
C MET A 130 8.66 9.99 -15.16
N VAL A 131 8.01 9.01 -14.53
CA VAL A 131 8.22 8.68 -13.12
C VAL A 131 8.96 7.36 -13.01
N MET A 132 9.95 7.30 -12.14
CA MET A 132 10.74 6.09 -11.89
C MET A 132 10.72 5.72 -10.41
N CYS A 133 10.75 4.41 -10.12
CA CYS A 133 10.78 3.90 -8.76
C CYS A 133 11.69 2.66 -8.64
N PRO A 134 12.98 2.75 -8.99
CA PRO A 134 13.91 1.63 -8.91
C PRO A 134 14.36 1.41 -7.46
N LEU A 135 13.45 0.91 -6.63
CA LEU A 135 13.67 0.73 -5.19
C LEU A 135 14.76 -0.28 -4.85
N TYR A 136 14.97 -1.28 -5.69
CA TYR A 136 15.94 -2.34 -5.42
C TYR A 136 17.26 -2.12 -6.17
N PRO A 137 18.41 -2.52 -5.61
CA PRO A 137 19.72 -2.32 -6.23
C PRO A 137 19.83 -2.92 -7.64
N SER A 138 19.14 -4.02 -7.93
CA SER A 138 19.08 -4.59 -9.27
C SER A 138 18.33 -3.69 -10.26
N GLN A 139 17.23 -3.10 -9.86
CA GLN A 139 16.44 -2.18 -10.67
C GLN A 139 17.22 -0.88 -10.95
N GLU A 140 17.92 -0.35 -9.94
CA GLU A 140 18.78 0.82 -10.12
C GLU A 140 19.91 0.54 -11.11
N ARG A 141 20.63 -0.58 -10.96
CA ARG A 141 21.66 -0.99 -11.90
C ARG A 141 21.12 -1.14 -13.33
N ASN A 142 19.97 -1.76 -13.47
CA ASN A 142 19.32 -1.93 -14.77
C ASN A 142 18.93 -0.59 -15.38
N PHE A 143 18.39 0.34 -14.57
CA PHE A 143 18.08 1.70 -15.01
C PHE A 143 19.33 2.45 -15.51
N LEU A 144 20.39 2.49 -14.71
CA LEU A 144 21.62 3.18 -15.08
C LEU A 144 22.27 2.58 -16.34
N LYS A 145 22.22 1.25 -16.48
CA LYS A 145 22.68 0.56 -17.70
C LYS A 145 21.81 0.92 -18.90
N LEU A 146 20.48 0.92 -18.75
CA LEU A 146 19.53 1.29 -19.81
C LEU A 146 19.73 2.73 -20.29
N MET A 147 19.98 3.65 -19.35
CA MET A 147 20.23 5.06 -19.64
C MET A 147 21.68 5.34 -20.07
N ASN A 148 22.59 4.39 -19.88
CA ASN A 148 24.03 4.57 -20.09
C ASN A 148 24.58 5.82 -19.37
N CYS A 149 24.29 5.94 -18.08
CA CYS A 149 24.70 7.07 -17.25
C CYS A 149 25.06 6.64 -15.82
N GLY A 150 25.71 7.52 -15.08
CA GLY A 150 25.93 7.35 -13.65
C GLY A 150 24.71 7.73 -12.80
N ALA A 151 24.78 7.40 -11.50
CA ALA A 151 23.74 7.71 -10.50
C ALA A 151 23.75 9.18 -10.07
N ASP A 152 23.98 10.09 -11.00
CA ASP A 152 23.95 11.54 -10.79
C ASP A 152 22.72 12.15 -11.47
N PRO A 153 21.94 13.04 -10.82
CA PRO A 153 20.71 13.58 -11.39
C PRO A 153 20.91 14.31 -12.71
N ARG A 154 22.04 15.02 -12.86
CA ARG A 154 22.32 15.78 -14.07
C ARG A 154 22.57 14.82 -15.23
N GLN A 155 23.33 13.75 -14.98
CA GLN A 155 23.56 12.71 -15.99
C GLN A 155 22.28 11.98 -16.36
N ILE A 156 21.44 11.66 -15.39
CA ILE A 156 20.13 11.03 -15.62
C ILE A 156 19.24 11.94 -16.46
N ALA A 157 19.08 13.20 -16.08
CA ALA A 157 18.30 14.17 -16.84
C ALA A 157 18.84 14.37 -18.29
N GLN A 158 20.16 14.41 -18.46
CA GLN A 158 20.79 14.50 -19.77
C GLN A 158 20.60 13.25 -20.63
N ALA A 159 20.46 12.08 -20.02
CA ALA A 159 20.20 10.83 -20.71
C ALA A 159 18.73 10.73 -21.14
N THR A 160 17.80 11.07 -20.23
CA THR A 160 16.35 10.94 -20.48
C THR A 160 15.84 11.96 -21.48
N ILE A 161 16.34 13.21 -21.46
CA ILE A 161 15.93 14.27 -22.41
C ILE A 161 16.28 13.96 -23.87
N LYS A 162 17.06 12.94 -24.14
CA LYS A 162 17.42 12.48 -25.50
C LYS A 162 16.47 11.44 -26.05
N ARG A 163 15.55 10.92 -25.24
CA ARG A 163 14.67 9.78 -25.56
C ARG A 163 13.20 10.18 -25.50
N GLU A 164 12.38 9.49 -26.26
CA GLU A 164 10.93 9.64 -26.21
C GLU A 164 10.32 8.81 -25.11
N ALA A 165 9.23 9.31 -24.50
CA ALA A 165 8.63 8.71 -23.33
C ALA A 165 8.16 7.28 -23.57
N LEU A 166 7.40 7.02 -24.63
CA LEU A 166 6.88 5.68 -24.91
C LEU A 166 7.98 4.66 -25.29
N GLU A 167 9.00 5.11 -26.04
CA GLU A 167 10.18 4.26 -26.35
C GLU A 167 10.90 3.87 -25.05
N MET A 168 11.09 4.85 -24.16
CA MET A 168 11.76 4.64 -22.89
C MET A 168 10.96 3.73 -21.96
N GLU A 169 9.63 3.89 -21.91
CA GLU A 169 8.75 3.03 -21.13
C GLU A 169 8.82 1.56 -21.59
N ALA A 170 8.76 1.32 -22.90
CA ALA A 170 8.88 -0.02 -23.47
C ALA A 170 10.25 -0.66 -23.18
N ALA A 171 11.33 0.11 -23.35
CA ALA A 171 12.68 -0.36 -23.06
C ALA A 171 12.89 -0.64 -21.56
N ALA A 172 12.27 0.16 -20.68
CA ALA A 172 12.31 -0.03 -19.24
C ALA A 172 11.56 -1.30 -18.81
N ALA A 173 10.41 -1.56 -19.39
CA ALA A 173 9.66 -2.80 -19.14
C ALA A 173 10.48 -4.05 -19.52
N ALA A 174 11.14 -4.04 -20.70
CA ALA A 174 12.01 -5.11 -21.12
C ALA A 174 13.25 -5.30 -20.22
N ALA A 175 13.75 -4.21 -19.62
CA ALA A 175 14.88 -4.22 -18.69
C ALA A 175 14.48 -4.47 -17.23
N GLN A 176 13.22 -4.73 -16.95
CA GLN A 176 12.66 -4.87 -15.58
C GLN A 176 12.95 -3.65 -14.69
N VAL A 177 12.75 -2.47 -15.25
CA VAL A 177 12.91 -1.18 -14.58
C VAL A 177 11.53 -0.54 -14.38
N PRO A 178 11.13 -0.17 -13.18
CA PRO A 178 9.88 0.56 -12.94
C PRO A 178 10.04 2.03 -13.35
N LEU A 179 9.81 2.30 -14.62
CA LEU A 179 9.88 3.62 -15.26
C LEU A 179 8.69 3.78 -16.19
N GLN A 180 7.84 4.78 -15.94
CA GLN A 180 6.61 4.95 -16.68
C GLN A 180 6.35 6.41 -17.06
N MET A 181 5.70 6.63 -18.20
CA MET A 181 5.28 7.94 -18.63
C MET A 181 4.16 8.47 -17.72
N ILE A 182 4.26 9.73 -17.31
CA ILE A 182 3.18 10.42 -16.61
C ILE A 182 2.08 10.76 -17.63
N ARG A 183 0.92 10.16 -17.44
CA ARG A 183 -0.27 10.31 -18.30
C ARG A 183 -1.26 11.29 -17.69
N THR A 184 -2.04 11.93 -18.53
CA THR A 184 -3.28 12.57 -18.08
C THR A 184 -4.30 11.49 -17.70
N LYS A 185 -5.40 11.90 -17.07
CA LYS A 185 -6.50 10.99 -16.72
C LYS A 185 -7.08 10.35 -17.99
N GLU A 186 -7.33 11.16 -19.01
CA GLU A 186 -7.90 10.75 -20.30
C GLU A 186 -6.98 9.78 -21.04
N GLU A 187 -5.67 10.04 -21.05
CA GLU A 187 -4.67 9.14 -21.63
C GLU A 187 -4.59 7.80 -20.90
N PHE A 188 -4.71 7.82 -19.56
CA PHE A 188 -4.74 6.59 -18.78
C PHE A 188 -6.03 5.80 -19.05
N GLU A 189 -7.19 6.44 -19.03
CA GLU A 189 -8.48 5.80 -19.29
C GLU A 189 -8.57 5.22 -20.70
N ALA A 190 -7.92 5.84 -21.68
CA ALA A 190 -7.84 5.33 -23.05
C ALA A 190 -6.83 4.19 -23.21
N SER A 191 -5.91 3.98 -22.28
CA SER A 191 -4.92 2.90 -22.33
C SER A 191 -5.55 1.53 -22.06
N GLU A 192 -4.89 0.47 -22.52
CA GLU A 192 -5.31 -0.91 -22.23
C GLU A 192 -5.47 -1.16 -20.73
N GLN A 193 -4.50 -0.69 -19.93
CA GLN A 193 -4.53 -0.80 -18.48
C GLN A 193 -5.72 -0.04 -17.87
N GLY A 194 -6.00 1.17 -18.34
CA GLY A 194 -7.15 1.96 -17.89
C GLY A 194 -8.48 1.28 -18.21
N GLN A 195 -8.60 0.67 -19.39
CA GLN A 195 -9.81 -0.06 -19.79
C GLN A 195 -10.03 -1.34 -18.96
N VAL A 196 -8.97 -2.06 -18.60
CA VAL A 196 -9.04 -3.20 -17.66
C VAL A 196 -9.49 -2.69 -16.29
N HIS A 197 -8.88 -1.63 -15.82
CA HIS A 197 -9.19 -1.04 -14.51
C HIS A 197 -10.65 -0.59 -14.40
N ALA A 198 -11.21 -0.01 -15.46
CA ALA A 198 -12.61 0.43 -15.49
C ALA A 198 -13.63 -0.71 -15.40
N LYS A 199 -13.23 -1.94 -15.72
CA LYS A 199 -14.10 -3.13 -15.74
C LYS A 199 -13.88 -4.04 -14.51
N THR A 200 -12.82 -3.82 -13.75
CA THR A 200 -12.46 -4.64 -12.60
C THR A 200 -13.01 -4.00 -11.33
N PRO A 201 -13.75 -4.73 -10.48
CA PRO A 201 -14.19 -4.23 -9.19
C PRO A 201 -12.99 -3.89 -8.29
N LEU A 202 -13.19 -3.00 -7.32
CA LEU A 202 -12.13 -2.64 -6.37
C LEU A 202 -11.69 -3.83 -5.53
N ILE A 203 -12.65 -4.67 -5.12
CA ILE A 203 -12.41 -5.92 -4.38
C ILE A 203 -13.07 -7.05 -5.14
N SER A 204 -12.30 -8.10 -5.46
CA SER A 204 -12.80 -9.32 -6.11
C SER A 204 -12.60 -10.51 -5.18
N ILE A 205 -13.70 -11.21 -4.88
CA ILE A 205 -13.69 -12.44 -4.10
C ILE A 205 -14.31 -13.53 -4.96
N GLU A 206 -13.53 -14.55 -5.29
CA GLU A 206 -13.97 -15.70 -6.09
C GLU A 206 -13.95 -16.95 -5.24
N LYS A 207 -15.08 -17.68 -5.23
CA LYS A 207 -15.18 -18.97 -4.56
C LYS A 207 -14.53 -20.04 -5.43
N ILE A 208 -13.42 -20.59 -4.97
CA ILE A 208 -12.64 -21.59 -5.72
C ILE A 208 -12.89 -23.03 -5.27
N GLY A 209 -13.65 -23.25 -4.21
CA GLY A 209 -13.98 -24.61 -3.71
C GLY A 209 -14.77 -24.59 -2.42
N GLU A 210 -15.01 -25.77 -1.89
CA GLU A 210 -15.69 -26.03 -0.61
C GLU A 210 -14.70 -26.67 0.36
N SER A 211 -14.87 -26.36 1.65
CA SER A 211 -14.19 -27.06 2.74
C SER A 211 -15.09 -27.07 3.98
N ASP A 212 -14.86 -27.98 4.89
CA ASP A 212 -15.54 -27.95 6.17
C ASP A 212 -15.14 -26.71 6.97
N PRO A 213 -16.09 -26.05 7.67
CA PRO A 213 -15.80 -24.91 8.49
C PRO A 213 -14.84 -25.28 9.64
N ILE A 214 -13.80 -24.48 9.83
CA ILE A 214 -12.91 -24.59 10.98
C ILE A 214 -13.32 -23.52 11.98
N PRO A 215 -13.91 -23.88 13.14
CA PRO A 215 -14.31 -22.90 14.14
C PRO A 215 -13.10 -22.14 14.67
N LEU A 216 -13.22 -20.83 14.80
CA LEU A 216 -12.19 -20.05 15.48
C LEU A 216 -12.20 -20.36 16.97
N PRO A 217 -11.02 -20.66 17.58
CA PRO A 217 -10.95 -20.91 19.01
C PRO A 217 -11.31 -19.64 19.81
N GLN A 218 -11.67 -19.81 21.08
CA GLN A 218 -11.92 -18.65 21.94
C GLN A 218 -10.69 -17.76 22.04
N GLY A 219 -10.87 -16.44 22.10
CA GLY A 219 -9.77 -15.49 22.14
C GLY A 219 -10.19 -14.08 22.53
N LYS A 220 -9.20 -13.25 22.84
CA LYS A 220 -9.39 -11.88 23.34
C LYS A 220 -9.46 -10.82 22.23
N ARG A 221 -9.24 -11.21 20.99
CA ARG A 221 -9.27 -10.32 19.83
C ARG A 221 -10.02 -10.98 18.67
N PRO A 222 -10.49 -10.22 17.69
CA PRO A 222 -11.28 -10.75 16.56
C PRO A 222 -10.65 -11.94 15.86
N LEU A 223 -9.34 -11.93 15.62
CA LEU A 223 -8.63 -12.98 14.88
C LEU A 223 -7.73 -13.88 15.77
N SER A 224 -7.95 -13.87 17.08
CA SER A 224 -7.21 -14.78 17.96
C SER A 224 -7.36 -16.24 17.55
N GLY A 225 -6.24 -16.97 17.47
CA GLY A 225 -6.19 -18.36 17.05
C GLY A 225 -6.07 -18.59 15.54
N LEU A 226 -6.19 -17.54 14.71
CA LEU A 226 -5.88 -17.62 13.29
C LEU A 226 -4.35 -17.61 13.09
N ARG A 227 -3.87 -18.47 12.18
CA ARG A 227 -2.49 -18.46 11.70
C ARG A 227 -2.45 -18.03 10.23
N CYS A 228 -1.55 -17.08 9.92
CA CYS A 228 -1.35 -16.56 8.58
C CYS A 228 0.10 -16.81 8.15
N LEU A 229 0.28 -17.36 6.95
CA LEU A 229 1.56 -17.46 6.28
C LEU A 229 1.55 -16.52 5.08
N SER A 230 2.57 -15.69 4.95
CA SER A 230 2.69 -14.75 3.84
C SER A 230 4.08 -14.82 3.19
N PHE A 231 4.12 -14.55 1.88
CA PHE A 231 5.33 -14.46 1.05
C PHE A 231 5.32 -13.11 0.35
N VAL A 232 5.54 -12.07 1.12
CA VAL A 232 5.35 -10.68 0.67
C VAL A 232 6.52 -9.81 1.10
N HIS A 233 6.71 -8.70 0.38
CA HIS A 233 7.72 -7.71 0.69
C HIS A 233 7.26 -6.30 0.32
N ALA A 234 8.06 -5.31 0.65
CA ALA A 234 7.83 -3.88 0.48
C ALA A 234 6.64 -3.37 1.31
N VAL A 235 5.63 -2.77 0.71
CA VAL A 235 4.62 -1.99 1.41
C VAL A 235 3.25 -2.67 1.40
N ALA A 236 2.63 -2.82 0.23
CA ALA A 236 1.25 -3.29 0.11
C ALA A 236 1.08 -4.74 0.59
N GLY A 237 2.04 -5.62 0.24
CA GLY A 237 2.02 -7.02 0.65
C GLY A 237 2.00 -7.20 2.16
N PRO A 238 3.00 -6.68 2.91
CA PRO A 238 3.05 -6.81 4.37
C PRO A 238 1.92 -6.10 5.12
N CYS A 239 1.31 -5.07 4.55
CA CYS A 239 0.18 -4.39 5.19
C CYS A 239 -1.00 -5.34 5.48
N CYS A 240 -1.24 -6.35 4.62
CA CYS A 240 -2.28 -7.33 4.85
C CYS A 240 -2.05 -8.17 6.12
N PRO A 241 -0.95 -8.96 6.25
CA PRO A 241 -0.70 -9.73 7.47
C PRO A 241 -0.46 -8.84 8.70
N ARG A 242 0.06 -7.61 8.55
CA ARG A 242 0.14 -6.63 9.64
C ARG A 242 -1.24 -6.30 10.20
N THR A 243 -2.23 -6.03 9.34
CA THR A 243 -3.62 -5.77 9.76
C THR A 243 -4.19 -6.99 10.50
N LEU A 244 -4.00 -8.19 9.98
CA LEU A 244 -4.44 -9.42 10.64
C LEU A 244 -3.75 -9.63 12.00
N ALA A 245 -2.45 -9.39 12.10
CA ALA A 245 -1.69 -9.49 13.36
C ALA A 245 -2.17 -8.46 14.39
N GLY A 246 -2.50 -7.24 13.97
CA GLY A 246 -3.10 -6.21 14.82
C GLY A 246 -4.40 -6.67 15.46
N GLN A 247 -5.13 -7.56 14.81
CA GLN A 247 -6.38 -8.13 15.32
C GLN A 247 -6.22 -9.49 16.01
N GLY A 248 -4.98 -9.92 16.24
CA GLY A 248 -4.68 -11.09 17.07
C GLY A 248 -4.33 -12.36 16.32
N ALA A 249 -4.21 -12.33 15.01
CA ALA A 249 -3.69 -13.45 14.23
C ALA A 249 -2.19 -13.65 14.46
N GLU A 250 -1.71 -14.89 14.42
CA GLU A 250 -0.29 -15.22 14.40
C GLU A 250 0.21 -15.23 12.95
N CYS A 251 0.96 -14.20 12.55
CA CYS A 251 1.41 -14.05 11.19
C CYS A 251 2.90 -14.32 11.04
N LEU A 252 3.27 -15.19 10.10
CA LEU A 252 4.64 -15.46 9.69
C LEU A 252 4.85 -14.96 8.27
N ASN A 253 5.79 -14.03 8.08
CA ASN A 253 6.22 -13.58 6.75
C ASN A 253 7.55 -14.24 6.37
N ILE A 254 7.59 -14.86 5.20
CA ILE A 254 8.77 -15.49 4.62
C ILE A 254 9.37 -14.53 3.60
N ASN A 255 10.60 -14.11 3.87
CA ASN A 255 11.38 -13.23 3.00
C ASN A 255 12.46 -14.01 2.23
N MET A 256 12.80 -13.52 1.07
CA MET A 256 13.89 -14.05 0.27
C MET A 256 15.22 -13.42 0.73
N PRO A 257 16.29 -14.19 0.97
CA PRO A 257 17.55 -13.66 1.50
C PRO A 257 18.22 -12.56 0.67
N ASP A 258 18.03 -12.61 -0.66
CA ASP A 258 18.66 -11.66 -1.60
C ASP A 258 17.87 -10.33 -1.76
N TRP A 259 16.68 -10.26 -1.18
CA TRP A 259 15.82 -9.07 -1.24
C TRP A 259 15.90 -8.34 0.09
N THR A 260 16.78 -7.36 0.13
CA THR A 260 16.93 -6.51 1.32
C THR A 260 15.90 -5.40 1.27
N GLU A 261 14.96 -5.44 2.20
CA GLU A 261 14.01 -4.36 2.37
C GLU A 261 14.69 -3.07 2.86
N TYR A 262 14.20 -1.94 2.39
CA TYR A 262 14.56 -0.66 3.01
C TYR A 262 14.04 -0.63 4.44
N GLY A 263 14.88 -0.22 5.37
CA GLY A 263 14.58 -0.24 6.80
C GLY A 263 13.27 0.47 7.17
N ASN A 264 12.91 1.53 6.44
CA ASN A 264 11.65 2.24 6.66
C ASN A 264 10.43 1.35 6.40
N PHE A 265 10.42 0.63 5.28
CA PHE A 265 9.31 -0.25 4.93
C PHE A 265 9.24 -1.42 5.90
N PHE A 266 10.37 -2.04 6.17
CA PHE A 266 10.48 -3.14 7.12
C PHE A 266 9.95 -2.77 8.51
N TYR A 267 10.37 -1.63 9.07
CA TYR A 267 9.96 -1.22 10.42
C TYR A 267 8.49 -0.85 10.52
N GLN A 268 7.85 -0.47 9.44
CA GLN A 268 6.46 -0.03 9.45
C GLN A 268 5.51 -1.12 8.96
N ALA A 269 5.84 -1.74 7.83
CA ALA A 269 4.94 -2.70 7.20
C ALA A 269 4.92 -4.06 7.91
N ASP A 270 6.00 -4.39 8.63
CA ASP A 270 6.14 -5.71 9.26
C ASP A 270 5.89 -5.72 10.79
N ILE A 271 5.33 -4.63 11.32
CA ILE A 271 4.97 -4.58 12.76
C ILE A 271 4.00 -5.70 13.11
N GLY A 272 4.36 -6.47 14.15
CA GLY A 272 3.55 -7.60 14.65
C GLY A 272 3.75 -8.92 13.90
N LEU A 273 4.53 -8.93 12.82
CA LEU A 273 4.84 -10.15 12.06
C LEU A 273 6.06 -10.89 12.67
N ARG A 274 6.00 -12.21 12.68
CA ARG A 274 7.19 -13.05 12.78
C ARG A 274 7.81 -13.15 11.40
N GLN A 275 9.14 -13.20 11.34
CA GLN A 275 9.87 -13.20 10.07
C GLN A 275 10.83 -14.38 9.99
N ALA A 276 10.93 -14.97 8.80
CA ALA A 276 11.94 -15.96 8.47
C ALA A 276 12.46 -15.75 7.06
N TYR A 277 13.65 -16.23 6.78
CA TYR A 277 14.25 -16.22 5.44
C TYR A 277 14.22 -17.61 4.83
N LEU A 278 13.71 -17.71 3.60
CA LEU A 278 13.70 -18.96 2.86
C LEU A 278 13.93 -18.68 1.37
N ASP A 279 14.97 -19.30 0.81
CA ASP A 279 15.21 -19.27 -0.63
C ASP A 279 14.46 -20.44 -1.32
N ALA A 280 13.26 -20.16 -1.80
CA ALA A 280 12.42 -21.15 -2.48
C ALA A 280 12.98 -21.61 -3.85
N ARG A 281 14.05 -21.01 -4.37
CA ARG A 281 14.76 -21.50 -5.58
C ARG A 281 15.51 -22.78 -5.29
N LYS A 282 15.91 -23.01 -4.04
CA LYS A 282 16.60 -24.21 -3.59
C LYS A 282 15.60 -25.32 -3.32
N ALA A 283 15.87 -26.50 -3.94
CA ALA A 283 14.95 -27.65 -3.86
C ALA A 283 14.74 -28.14 -2.43
N GLU A 284 15.76 -28.12 -1.61
CA GLU A 284 15.71 -28.51 -0.20
C GLU A 284 14.74 -27.63 0.61
N ASN A 285 14.71 -26.33 0.32
CA ASN A 285 13.86 -25.39 1.04
C ASN A 285 12.37 -25.48 0.65
N ARG A 286 12.06 -26.05 -0.52
CA ARG A 286 10.66 -26.25 -0.93
C ARG A 286 9.96 -27.43 -0.26
N LYS A 287 10.68 -28.20 0.54
CA LYS A 287 10.15 -29.37 1.26
C LYS A 287 9.62 -29.01 2.66
N HIS A 288 9.85 -27.81 3.10
CA HIS A 288 9.41 -27.28 4.38
C HIS A 288 8.24 -26.30 4.19
#